data_b58c5ccacba969c5027d5b6ed3e1921e
#
_entry.id   b58c5ccacba969c5027d5b6ed3e1921e
#
_cell.length_a   1.000
_cell.length_b   1.000
_cell.length_c   1.000
_cell.angle_alpha   90.00
_cell.angle_beta   90.00
_cell.angle_gamma   90.00
#
_symmetry.space_group_name_H-M   'P 1'
#
loop_
_entity.id
_entity.type
_entity.pdbx_description
1 polymer ?
#
loop_
_entity_poly.entity_id
_entity_poly.type
_entity_poly.pdbx_seq_one_letter_code
_entity_poly.pdbx_strand_id
1 'polypeptide(L)'
;MTDILNKILATKAQEVAAQKAAVNAEHIRALAAEAAPVRSFIDSIRGKHRLNLPAVIAEIKKASPSKGLIRPDFRPAEIARAYENAGAACLSVLTDEPYFQGSPEYLKQAREAVSLPVLRKDFIIDEYQVYQARAWGADAVLLIAAALEQEQLERFEAVAHELGMTVLLELHDETELEKCRNLTTPLWGVNNRNLRTFEVSLDQTLSLLHALEGKTVVTESGITGKADVEFMQSRGVHTFLIGETFMRADDIEAEVGKLF
;
A
#
# COMPACT_ATOMS: atom_id res chain seq x y z
N MET A 1 -11.31 -1.16 -24.80
CA MET A 1 -10.93 -2.06 -23.70
C MET A 1 -11.46 -1.48 -22.40
N THR A 2 -12.22 -2.23 -21.66
CA THR A 2 -12.75 -1.76 -20.38
C THR A 2 -11.57 -1.51 -19.45
N ASP A 3 -11.48 -0.29 -18.91
CA ASP A 3 -10.44 0.10 -17.96
C ASP A 3 -10.49 -0.85 -16.76
N ILE A 4 -9.38 -1.54 -16.46
CA ILE A 4 -9.34 -2.54 -15.38
C ILE A 4 -9.70 -1.92 -14.04
N LEU A 5 -9.31 -0.66 -13.78
CA LEU A 5 -9.65 0.04 -12.54
C LEU A 5 -11.16 0.18 -12.40
N ASN A 6 -11.88 0.65 -13.42
CA ASN A 6 -13.34 0.79 -13.37
C ASN A 6 -14.03 -0.55 -13.10
N LYS A 7 -13.52 -1.64 -13.68
CA LYS A 7 -14.05 -2.98 -13.42
C LYS A 7 -13.83 -3.40 -11.96
N ILE A 8 -12.64 -3.14 -11.41
CA ILE A 8 -12.33 -3.42 -10.01
C ILE A 8 -13.24 -2.60 -9.08
N LEU A 9 -13.40 -1.30 -9.35
CA LEU A 9 -14.24 -0.42 -8.52
C LEU A 9 -15.72 -0.85 -8.53
N ALA A 10 -16.24 -1.29 -9.68
CA ALA A 10 -17.60 -1.81 -9.78
C ALA A 10 -17.80 -3.10 -8.96
N THR A 11 -16.81 -4.00 -8.99
CA THR A 11 -16.81 -5.22 -8.16
C THR A 11 -16.73 -4.84 -6.67
N LYS A 12 -15.84 -3.92 -6.31
CA LYS A 12 -15.65 -3.46 -4.93
C LYS A 12 -16.91 -2.82 -4.35
N ALA A 13 -17.68 -2.07 -5.16
CA ALA A 13 -18.96 -1.52 -4.72
C ALA A 13 -19.96 -2.61 -4.30
N GLN A 14 -19.98 -3.74 -5.02
CA GLN A 14 -20.83 -4.88 -4.67
C GLN A 14 -20.34 -5.58 -3.40
N GLU A 15 -19.03 -5.79 -3.27
CA GLU A 15 -18.42 -6.37 -2.07
C GLU A 15 -18.71 -5.54 -0.81
N VAL A 16 -18.51 -4.22 -0.89
CA VAL A 16 -18.79 -3.31 0.22
C VAL A 16 -20.25 -3.32 0.61
N ALA A 17 -21.18 -3.35 -0.36
CA ALA A 17 -22.61 -3.44 -0.08
C ALA A 17 -22.95 -4.75 0.66
N ALA A 18 -22.40 -5.88 0.23
CA ALA A 18 -22.58 -7.18 0.89
C ALA A 18 -21.96 -7.20 2.31
N GLN A 19 -20.78 -6.63 2.47
CA GLN A 19 -20.11 -6.53 3.77
C GLN A 19 -20.88 -5.66 4.76
N LYS A 20 -21.43 -4.52 4.32
CA LYS A 20 -22.28 -3.65 5.15
C LYS A 20 -23.59 -4.34 5.56
N ALA A 21 -24.13 -5.21 4.71
CA ALA A 21 -25.32 -6.01 5.05
C ALA A 21 -25.00 -7.11 6.09
N ALA A 22 -23.81 -7.68 6.05
CA ALA A 22 -23.36 -8.70 7.00
C ALA A 22 -22.92 -8.11 8.34
N VAL A 23 -22.19 -7.00 8.32
CA VAL A 23 -21.70 -6.28 9.49
C VAL A 23 -22.01 -4.80 9.32
N ASN A 24 -22.94 -4.28 10.10
CA ASN A 24 -23.39 -2.90 9.94
C ASN A 24 -22.32 -1.87 10.36
N ALA A 25 -22.51 -0.59 10.01
CA ALA A 25 -21.56 0.48 10.25
C ALA A 25 -21.26 0.73 11.74
N GLU A 26 -22.23 0.54 12.63
CA GLU A 26 -22.03 0.70 14.08
C GLU A 26 -21.11 -0.40 14.61
N HIS A 27 -21.37 -1.63 14.22
CA HIS A 27 -20.58 -2.78 14.68
C HIS A 27 -19.12 -2.72 14.18
N ILE A 28 -18.89 -2.34 12.89
CA ILE A 28 -17.52 -2.21 12.39
C ILE A 28 -16.73 -1.09 13.08
N ARG A 29 -17.39 0.01 13.45
CA ARG A 29 -16.78 1.09 14.25
C ARG A 29 -16.41 0.61 15.65
N ALA A 30 -17.26 -0.18 16.31
CA ALA A 30 -16.96 -0.79 17.60
C ALA A 30 -15.74 -1.71 17.51
N LEU A 31 -15.68 -2.59 16.51
CA LEU A 31 -14.53 -3.46 16.28
C LEU A 31 -13.24 -2.67 16.00
N ALA A 32 -13.33 -1.57 15.27
CA ALA A 32 -12.19 -0.70 15.01
C ALA A 32 -11.66 -0.03 16.31
N ALA A 33 -12.56 0.35 17.22
CA ALA A 33 -12.19 0.93 18.51
C ALA A 33 -11.54 -0.08 19.47
N GLU A 34 -11.92 -1.35 19.39
CA GLU A 34 -11.37 -2.45 20.19
C GLU A 34 -10.04 -3.01 19.64
N ALA A 35 -9.66 -2.64 18.40
CA ALA A 35 -8.47 -3.17 17.76
C ALA A 35 -7.18 -2.78 18.51
N ALA A 36 -6.17 -3.65 18.48
CA ALA A 36 -4.87 -3.42 19.11
C ALA A 36 -4.25 -2.08 18.66
N PRO A 37 -3.45 -1.39 19.49
CA PRO A 37 -2.88 -0.09 19.14
C PRO A 37 -2.19 -0.06 17.78
N VAL A 38 -2.31 1.08 17.08
CA VAL A 38 -1.66 1.32 15.78
C VAL A 38 -0.15 1.39 15.98
N ARG A 39 0.59 0.74 15.09
CA ARG A 39 2.04 0.90 14.94
C ARG A 39 2.31 2.05 13.98
N SER A 40 3.20 2.97 14.34
CA SER A 40 3.44 4.16 13.51
C SER A 40 4.11 3.79 12.19
N PHE A 41 3.33 3.79 11.10
CA PHE A 41 3.80 3.46 9.75
C PHE A 41 4.80 4.51 9.24
N ILE A 42 4.47 5.80 9.40
CA ILE A 42 5.33 6.88 8.93
C ILE A 42 6.64 6.99 9.74
N ASP A 43 6.61 6.73 11.07
CA ASP A 43 7.83 6.81 11.87
C ASP A 43 8.77 5.65 11.61
N SER A 44 8.27 4.48 11.23
CA SER A 44 9.09 3.35 10.77
C SER A 44 9.87 3.71 9.51
N ILE A 45 9.23 4.37 8.54
CA ILE A 45 9.88 4.90 7.33
C ILE A 45 10.92 5.97 7.69
N ARG A 46 10.53 6.97 8.46
CA ARG A 46 11.41 8.07 8.90
C ARG A 46 12.58 7.54 9.74
N GLY A 47 12.38 6.47 10.48
CA GLY A 47 13.43 5.78 11.23
C GLY A 47 14.57 5.32 10.33
N LYS A 48 14.26 4.71 9.18
CA LYS A 48 15.25 4.33 8.17
C LYS A 48 15.97 5.54 7.59
N HIS A 49 15.22 6.59 7.22
CA HIS A 49 15.81 7.81 6.66
C HIS A 49 16.77 8.50 7.63
N ARG A 50 16.46 8.54 8.93
CA ARG A 50 17.38 9.10 9.96
C ARG A 50 18.71 8.34 10.06
N LEU A 51 18.72 7.08 9.66
CA LEU A 51 19.93 6.24 9.59
C LEU A 51 20.63 6.31 8.21
N ASN A 52 20.14 7.19 7.30
CA ASN A 52 20.56 7.26 5.90
C ASN A 52 20.38 5.93 5.15
N LEU A 53 19.37 5.15 5.53
CA LEU A 53 18.99 3.91 4.87
C LEU A 53 17.70 4.12 4.06
N PRO A 54 17.55 3.43 2.93
CA PRO A 54 16.28 3.39 2.21
C PRO A 54 15.20 2.70 3.06
N ALA A 55 13.97 3.15 2.91
CA ALA A 55 12.82 2.53 3.55
C ALA A 55 12.09 1.63 2.56
N VAL A 56 11.91 0.36 2.93
CA VAL A 56 11.19 -0.62 2.12
C VAL A 56 9.83 -0.88 2.74
N ILE A 57 8.76 -0.65 1.96
CA ILE A 57 7.42 -1.16 2.20
C ILE A 57 7.34 -2.47 1.42
N ALA A 58 7.50 -3.59 2.12
CA ALA A 58 7.57 -4.91 1.50
C ALA A 58 6.17 -5.48 1.29
N GLU A 59 5.81 -5.75 0.03
CA GLU A 59 4.45 -6.14 -0.33
C GLU A 59 4.26 -7.66 -0.35
N ILE A 60 3.28 -8.14 0.40
CA ILE A 60 2.81 -9.53 0.44
C ILE A 60 1.66 -9.68 -0.56
N LYS A 61 1.98 -10.24 -1.74
CA LYS A 61 1.08 -10.34 -2.89
C LYS A 61 1.13 -11.71 -3.56
N LYS A 62 -0.01 -12.41 -3.57
CA LYS A 62 -0.13 -13.75 -4.15
C LYS A 62 -0.24 -13.71 -5.67
N ALA A 63 -1.05 -12.82 -6.19
CA ALA A 63 -1.35 -12.69 -7.62
C ALA A 63 -1.61 -11.23 -8.00
N SER A 64 -1.64 -10.92 -9.30
CA SER A 64 -2.09 -9.64 -9.83
C SER A 64 -2.73 -9.79 -11.22
N PRO A 65 -3.59 -8.85 -11.65
CA PRO A 65 -4.21 -8.90 -12.98
C PRO A 65 -3.20 -8.93 -14.14
N SER A 66 -2.06 -8.25 -13.98
CA SER A 66 -1.03 -8.14 -15.01
C SER A 66 -0.07 -9.32 -15.09
N LYS A 67 0.06 -10.10 -14.01
CA LYS A 67 1.09 -11.16 -13.88
C LYS A 67 0.52 -12.54 -13.53
N GLY A 68 -0.79 -12.64 -13.25
CA GLY A 68 -1.41 -13.86 -12.78
C GLY A 68 -0.89 -14.28 -11.40
N LEU A 69 -0.78 -15.57 -11.15
CA LEU A 69 -0.23 -16.14 -9.92
C LEU A 69 1.28 -15.87 -9.85
N ILE A 70 1.72 -15.17 -8.77
CA ILE A 70 3.12 -14.79 -8.57
C ILE A 70 3.82 -15.79 -7.65
N ARG A 71 3.18 -16.13 -6.52
CA ARG A 71 3.73 -17.05 -5.52
C ARG A 71 2.74 -18.16 -5.19
N PRO A 72 2.95 -19.41 -5.68
CA PRO A 72 2.07 -20.54 -5.40
C PRO A 72 2.09 -20.98 -3.94
N ASP A 73 3.29 -21.15 -3.34
CA ASP A 73 3.45 -21.42 -1.91
C ASP A 73 3.41 -20.08 -1.14
N PHE A 74 2.18 -19.69 -0.78
CA PHE A 74 1.90 -18.38 -0.20
C PHE A 74 1.58 -18.50 1.29
N ARG A 75 2.54 -18.10 2.13
CA ARG A 75 2.48 -18.18 3.59
C ARG A 75 2.72 -16.80 4.22
N PRO A 76 1.69 -15.97 4.40
CA PRO A 76 1.83 -14.58 4.81
C PRO A 76 2.67 -14.37 6.07
N ALA A 77 2.50 -15.21 7.09
CA ALA A 77 3.26 -15.11 8.34
C ALA A 77 4.77 -15.38 8.15
N GLU A 78 5.14 -16.36 7.33
CA GLU A 78 6.55 -16.68 7.05
C GLU A 78 7.19 -15.60 6.17
N ILE A 79 6.45 -15.12 5.16
CA ILE A 79 6.88 -14.01 4.30
C ILE A 79 7.10 -12.73 5.12
N ALA A 80 6.18 -12.42 6.04
CA ALA A 80 6.31 -11.26 6.92
C ALA A 80 7.57 -11.32 7.77
N ARG A 81 7.88 -12.49 8.36
CA ARG A 81 9.12 -12.69 9.15
C ARG A 81 10.37 -12.51 8.29
N ALA A 82 10.38 -13.06 7.07
CA ALA A 82 11.51 -12.89 6.15
C ALA A 82 11.74 -11.41 5.83
N TYR A 83 10.67 -10.63 5.62
CA TYR A 83 10.76 -9.20 5.41
C TYR A 83 11.27 -8.44 6.64
N GLU A 84 10.80 -8.79 7.85
CA GLU A 84 11.29 -8.18 9.09
C GLU A 84 12.78 -8.48 9.31
N ASN A 85 13.20 -9.73 9.15
CA ASN A 85 14.61 -10.15 9.27
C ASN A 85 15.51 -9.41 8.27
N ALA A 86 15.02 -9.24 7.04
CA ALA A 86 15.74 -8.50 6.00
C ALA A 86 15.73 -6.98 6.21
N GLY A 87 15.08 -6.50 7.27
CA GLY A 87 15.10 -5.09 7.65
C GLY A 87 14.11 -4.19 6.89
N ALA A 88 13.01 -4.71 6.37
CA ALA A 88 11.92 -3.90 5.85
C ALA A 88 11.45 -2.86 6.90
N ALA A 89 10.96 -1.72 6.45
CA ALA A 89 10.42 -0.68 7.33
C ALA A 89 8.94 -0.97 7.69
N CYS A 90 8.18 -1.43 6.70
CA CYS A 90 6.75 -1.67 6.80
C CYS A 90 6.35 -2.84 5.89
N LEU A 91 5.15 -3.36 6.12
CA LEU A 91 4.50 -4.32 5.23
C LEU A 91 3.33 -3.68 4.47
N SER A 92 3.10 -4.16 3.24
CA SER A 92 1.88 -3.92 2.47
C SER A 92 1.23 -5.26 2.18
N VAL A 93 -0.05 -5.44 2.54
CA VAL A 93 -0.73 -6.74 2.36
C VAL A 93 -1.96 -6.57 1.50
N LEU A 94 -2.02 -7.31 0.38
CA LEU A 94 -3.18 -7.32 -0.50
C LEU A 94 -4.37 -7.99 0.20
N THR A 95 -5.50 -7.26 0.27
CA THR A 95 -6.75 -7.79 0.81
C THR A 95 -7.85 -7.92 -0.26
N ASP A 96 -7.62 -7.42 -1.48
CA ASP A 96 -8.52 -7.65 -2.61
C ASP A 96 -8.48 -9.11 -3.06
N GLU A 97 -9.63 -9.80 -2.97
CA GLU A 97 -9.72 -11.22 -3.29
C GLU A 97 -9.89 -11.49 -4.80
N PRO A 98 -10.83 -10.84 -5.53
CA PRO A 98 -11.14 -11.22 -6.90
C PRO A 98 -10.00 -11.03 -7.88
N TYR A 99 -9.19 -9.97 -7.71
CA TYR A 99 -8.17 -9.58 -8.68
C TYR A 99 -6.74 -9.87 -8.23
N PHE A 100 -6.49 -9.92 -6.92
CA PHE A 100 -5.15 -10.13 -6.36
C PHE A 100 -5.02 -11.40 -5.53
N GLN A 101 -6.09 -12.21 -5.40
CA GLN A 101 -6.15 -13.37 -4.53
C GLN A 101 -5.67 -13.04 -3.10
N GLY A 102 -6.00 -11.82 -2.65
CA GLY A 102 -5.73 -11.33 -1.31
C GLY A 102 -6.75 -11.84 -0.29
N SER A 103 -6.57 -11.47 0.96
CA SER A 103 -7.52 -11.79 2.03
C SER A 103 -7.28 -10.90 3.25
N PRO A 104 -8.33 -10.50 3.99
CA PRO A 104 -8.18 -9.90 5.32
C PRO A 104 -7.39 -10.76 6.28
N GLU A 105 -7.53 -12.07 6.15
CA GLU A 105 -6.83 -13.04 6.98
C GLU A 105 -5.31 -13.01 6.76
N TYR A 106 -4.86 -12.73 5.53
CA TYR A 106 -3.42 -12.57 5.24
C TYR A 106 -2.83 -11.35 5.96
N LEU A 107 -3.59 -10.26 6.06
CA LEU A 107 -3.19 -9.07 6.79
C LEU A 107 -3.04 -9.37 8.28
N LYS A 108 -4.00 -10.06 8.89
CA LYS A 108 -3.95 -10.46 10.31
C LYS A 108 -2.76 -11.36 10.57
N GLN A 109 -2.58 -12.43 9.77
CA GLN A 109 -1.45 -13.36 9.91
C GLN A 109 -0.10 -12.65 9.79
N ALA A 110 0.05 -11.74 8.83
CA ALA A 110 1.27 -10.96 8.68
C ALA A 110 1.52 -10.06 9.90
N ARG A 111 0.49 -9.34 10.36
CA ARG A 111 0.60 -8.43 11.51
C ARG A 111 0.94 -9.16 12.81
N GLU A 112 0.33 -10.31 13.05
CA GLU A 112 0.59 -11.14 14.24
C GLU A 112 1.99 -11.73 14.26
N ALA A 113 2.56 -11.99 13.08
CA ALA A 113 3.85 -12.65 12.95
C ALA A 113 5.06 -11.75 13.24
N VAL A 114 4.91 -10.41 13.16
CA VAL A 114 5.99 -9.43 13.21
C VAL A 114 5.62 -8.18 14.00
N SER A 115 6.63 -7.34 14.28
CA SER A 115 6.44 -6.02 14.91
C SER A 115 6.23 -4.88 13.90
N LEU A 116 6.47 -5.11 12.61
CA LEU A 116 6.34 -4.11 11.56
C LEU A 116 4.91 -3.58 11.43
N PRO A 117 4.71 -2.29 11.13
CA PRO A 117 3.40 -1.75 10.80
C PRO A 117 2.93 -2.24 9.42
N VAL A 118 1.61 -2.40 9.28
CA VAL A 118 0.99 -3.04 8.11
C VAL A 118 0.01 -2.11 7.41
N LEU A 119 0.20 -1.93 6.10
CA LEU A 119 -0.71 -1.26 5.19
C LEU A 119 -1.75 -2.27 4.64
N ARG A 120 -3.04 -1.94 4.71
CA ARG A 120 -4.08 -2.58 3.91
C ARG A 120 -3.96 -2.08 2.46
N LYS A 121 -3.51 -2.93 1.55
CA LYS A 121 -3.45 -2.65 0.11
C LYS A 121 -4.74 -3.17 -0.54
N ASP A 122 -5.67 -2.27 -0.81
CA ASP A 122 -7.00 -2.56 -1.36
C ASP A 122 -7.54 -1.31 -2.08
N PHE A 123 -8.67 -1.45 -2.76
CA PHE A 123 -9.41 -0.34 -3.39
C PHE A 123 -10.46 0.18 -2.41
N ILE A 124 -10.12 1.23 -1.66
CA ILE A 124 -11.00 1.88 -0.71
C ILE A 124 -11.89 2.88 -1.46
N ILE A 125 -13.19 2.65 -1.46
CA ILE A 125 -14.21 3.48 -2.13
C ILE A 125 -15.32 3.95 -1.17
N ASP A 126 -15.25 3.51 0.07
CA ASP A 126 -16.26 3.81 1.09
C ASP A 126 -15.59 3.92 2.48
N GLU A 127 -16.06 4.87 3.27
CA GLU A 127 -15.59 5.10 4.65
C GLU A 127 -15.64 3.83 5.52
N TYR A 128 -16.63 2.97 5.28
CA TYR A 128 -16.76 1.69 5.96
C TYR A 128 -15.47 0.85 5.89
N GLN A 129 -14.79 0.88 4.73
CA GLN A 129 -13.56 0.11 4.54
C GLN A 129 -12.38 0.66 5.35
N VAL A 130 -12.40 1.96 5.71
CA VAL A 130 -11.39 2.56 6.60
C VAL A 130 -11.54 2.01 8.02
N TYR A 131 -12.77 1.99 8.56
CA TYR A 131 -13.05 1.33 9.84
C TYR A 131 -12.74 -0.17 9.80
N GLN A 132 -13.09 -0.83 8.70
CA GLN A 132 -12.81 -2.25 8.49
C GLN A 132 -11.31 -2.54 8.47
N ALA A 133 -10.51 -1.69 7.84
CA ALA A 133 -9.04 -1.81 7.86
C ALA A 133 -8.52 -1.76 9.29
N ARG A 134 -9.00 -0.82 10.09
CA ARG A 134 -8.62 -0.70 11.49
C ARG A 134 -9.05 -1.92 12.29
N ALA A 135 -10.28 -2.40 12.11
CA ALA A 135 -10.82 -3.59 12.77
C ALA A 135 -10.00 -4.85 12.46
N TRP A 136 -9.41 -4.94 11.27
CA TRP A 136 -8.50 -6.03 10.89
C TRP A 136 -7.07 -5.85 11.40
N GLY A 137 -6.79 -4.71 12.02
CA GLY A 137 -5.49 -4.39 12.62
C GLY A 137 -4.54 -3.65 11.67
N ALA A 138 -5.01 -3.09 10.56
CA ALA A 138 -4.16 -2.25 9.71
C ALA A 138 -3.64 -1.02 10.49
N ASP A 139 -2.42 -0.62 10.18
CA ASP A 139 -1.74 0.55 10.71
C ASP A 139 -1.71 1.70 9.68
N ALA A 140 -1.98 1.37 8.42
CA ALA A 140 -2.13 2.32 7.33
C ALA A 140 -3.14 1.83 6.29
N VAL A 141 -3.67 2.76 5.51
CA VAL A 141 -4.59 2.50 4.40
C VAL A 141 -4.10 3.17 3.12
N LEU A 142 -4.46 2.57 1.98
CA LEU A 142 -4.22 3.13 0.66
C LEU A 142 -5.43 3.96 0.22
N LEU A 143 -5.22 5.19 -0.20
CA LEU A 143 -6.19 5.98 -0.95
C LEU A 143 -5.63 6.23 -2.36
N ILE A 144 -6.40 5.86 -3.38
CA ILE A 144 -5.99 5.98 -4.79
C ILE A 144 -6.68 7.20 -5.40
N ALA A 145 -5.90 8.20 -5.79
CA ALA A 145 -6.44 9.44 -6.34
C ALA A 145 -7.28 9.20 -7.61
N ALA A 146 -6.86 8.28 -8.49
CA ALA A 146 -7.63 7.89 -9.68
C ALA A 146 -9.03 7.31 -9.38
N ALA A 147 -9.22 6.75 -8.18
CA ALA A 147 -10.43 6.03 -7.79
C ALA A 147 -11.44 6.87 -6.99
N LEU A 148 -11.03 8.03 -6.47
CA LEU A 148 -11.79 8.81 -5.51
C LEU A 148 -11.95 10.27 -5.95
N GLU A 149 -13.08 10.87 -5.60
CA GLU A 149 -13.28 12.30 -5.70
C GLU A 149 -12.62 13.04 -4.51
N GLN A 150 -12.39 14.35 -4.65
CA GLN A 150 -11.72 15.16 -3.62
C GLN A 150 -12.40 15.02 -2.25
N GLU A 151 -13.72 15.15 -2.18
CA GLU A 151 -14.49 15.05 -0.93
C GLU A 151 -14.33 13.67 -0.26
N GLN A 152 -14.21 12.60 -1.06
CA GLN A 152 -13.99 11.25 -0.54
C GLN A 152 -12.57 11.11 0.01
N LEU A 153 -11.57 11.63 -0.70
CA LEU A 153 -10.18 11.63 -0.27
C LEU A 153 -10.02 12.33 1.08
N GLU A 154 -10.54 13.56 1.20
CA GLU A 154 -10.48 14.36 2.42
C GLU A 154 -11.21 13.65 3.59
N ARG A 155 -12.40 13.10 3.33
CA ARG A 155 -13.20 12.41 4.34
C ARG A 155 -12.51 11.12 4.81
N PHE A 156 -12.00 10.31 3.89
CA PHE A 156 -11.38 9.03 4.25
C PHE A 156 -10.04 9.23 4.94
N GLU A 157 -9.27 10.25 4.55
CA GLU A 157 -8.07 10.67 5.26
C GLU A 157 -8.40 11.08 6.69
N ALA A 158 -9.41 11.93 6.89
CA ALA A 158 -9.81 12.39 8.23
C ALA A 158 -10.17 11.20 9.13
N VAL A 159 -10.99 10.25 8.63
CA VAL A 159 -11.33 9.04 9.39
C VAL A 159 -10.12 8.18 9.70
N ALA A 160 -9.21 8.01 8.73
CA ALA A 160 -7.98 7.24 8.96
C ALA A 160 -7.12 7.88 10.07
N HIS A 161 -6.96 9.21 10.04
CA HIS A 161 -6.22 9.95 11.05
C HIS A 161 -6.89 9.91 12.43
N GLU A 162 -8.23 10.02 12.52
CA GLU A 162 -8.99 9.83 13.78
C GLU A 162 -8.73 8.44 14.40
N LEU A 163 -8.58 7.43 13.55
CA LEU A 163 -8.26 6.06 13.98
C LEU A 163 -6.76 5.84 14.22
N GLY A 164 -5.92 6.87 14.08
CA GLY A 164 -4.48 6.83 14.27
C GLY A 164 -3.70 6.19 13.12
N MET A 165 -4.35 5.84 12.00
CA MET A 165 -3.70 5.22 10.85
C MET A 165 -3.03 6.25 9.94
N THR A 166 -1.92 5.84 9.30
CA THR A 166 -1.30 6.60 8.21
C THR A 166 -2.07 6.36 6.90
N VAL A 167 -2.17 7.40 6.07
CA VAL A 167 -2.64 7.27 4.69
C VAL A 167 -1.46 7.25 3.74
N LEU A 168 -1.36 6.22 2.89
CA LEU A 168 -0.56 6.24 1.67
C LEU A 168 -1.48 6.73 0.54
N LEU A 169 -1.20 7.93 0.00
CA LEU A 169 -1.94 8.47 -1.14
C LEU A 169 -1.23 8.05 -2.43
N GLU A 170 -1.87 7.26 -3.26
CA GLU A 170 -1.34 6.81 -4.56
C GLU A 170 -1.77 7.75 -5.69
N LEU A 171 -0.80 8.20 -6.47
CA LEU A 171 -0.94 9.05 -7.66
C LEU A 171 -0.39 8.35 -8.90
N HIS A 172 -0.93 8.73 -10.08
CA HIS A 172 -0.45 8.28 -11.38
C HIS A 172 0.06 9.43 -12.26
N ASP A 173 -0.50 10.62 -12.13
CA ASP A 173 -0.10 11.77 -12.95
C ASP A 173 -0.40 13.11 -12.26
N GLU A 174 0.03 14.22 -12.91
CA GLU A 174 -0.17 15.58 -12.40
C GLU A 174 -1.64 15.99 -12.33
N THR A 175 -2.50 15.43 -13.16
CA THR A 175 -3.92 15.80 -13.18
C THR A 175 -4.65 15.40 -11.90
N GLU A 176 -4.09 14.43 -11.17
CA GLU A 176 -4.62 13.98 -9.89
C GLU A 176 -4.22 14.87 -8.71
N LEU A 177 -3.16 15.70 -8.87
CA LEU A 177 -2.64 16.53 -7.79
C LEU A 177 -3.65 17.57 -7.28
N GLU A 178 -4.40 18.19 -8.19
CA GLU A 178 -5.34 19.27 -7.84
C GLU A 178 -6.38 18.81 -6.81
N LYS A 179 -6.95 17.63 -6.98
CA LYS A 179 -7.95 17.09 -6.04
C LYS A 179 -7.32 16.57 -4.74
N CYS A 180 -6.00 16.45 -4.68
CA CYS A 180 -5.28 15.98 -3.49
C CYS A 180 -4.68 17.12 -2.65
N ARG A 181 -4.76 18.37 -3.11
CA ARG A 181 -4.08 19.53 -2.50
C ARG A 181 -4.41 19.80 -1.03
N ASN A 182 -5.61 19.43 -0.59
CA ASN A 182 -6.05 19.63 0.79
C ASN A 182 -5.65 18.50 1.74
N LEU A 183 -5.07 17.41 1.20
CA LEU A 183 -4.65 16.27 2.02
C LEU A 183 -3.41 16.60 2.84
N THR A 184 -3.45 16.17 4.09
CA THR A 184 -2.42 16.46 5.09
C THR A 184 -1.42 15.32 5.27
N THR A 185 -1.74 14.13 4.76
CA THR A 185 -0.82 12.97 4.84
C THR A 185 0.58 13.31 4.33
N PRO A 186 1.62 12.91 5.07
CA PRO A 186 2.99 13.13 4.62
C PRO A 186 3.48 12.08 3.59
N LEU A 187 2.74 10.97 3.40
CA LEU A 187 3.19 9.81 2.63
C LEU A 187 2.45 9.73 1.29
N TRP A 188 3.17 9.98 0.20
CA TRP A 188 2.63 10.05 -1.15
C TRP A 188 3.32 9.03 -2.06
N GLY A 189 2.55 8.11 -2.63
CA GLY A 189 3.01 7.09 -3.55
C GLY A 189 2.83 7.53 -5.00
N VAL A 190 3.83 7.26 -5.82
CA VAL A 190 3.72 7.39 -7.28
C VAL A 190 3.80 6.00 -7.88
N ASN A 191 2.71 5.58 -8.54
CA ASN A 191 2.68 4.30 -9.20
C ASN A 191 3.23 4.42 -10.62
N ASN A 192 4.39 3.82 -10.84
CA ASN A 192 5.09 3.80 -12.13
C ASN A 192 4.40 2.92 -13.18
N ARG A 193 3.39 2.15 -12.79
CA ARG A 193 2.62 1.30 -13.70
C ARG A 193 1.40 2.04 -14.21
N ASN A 194 1.32 2.23 -15.51
CA ASN A 194 0.10 2.69 -16.15
C ASN A 194 -1.00 1.63 -16.01
N LEU A 195 -2.12 1.97 -15.36
CA LEU A 195 -3.21 1.02 -15.09
C LEU A 195 -4.00 0.61 -16.34
N ARG A 196 -3.78 1.27 -17.49
CA ARG A 196 -4.45 0.95 -18.77
C ARG A 196 -3.59 0.09 -19.67
N THR A 197 -2.30 0.44 -19.80
CA THR A 197 -1.37 -0.24 -20.72
C THR A 197 -0.50 -1.29 -20.02
N PHE A 198 -0.40 -1.24 -18.69
CA PHE A 198 0.52 -1.98 -17.82
C PHE A 198 2.01 -1.70 -18.09
N GLU A 199 2.32 -0.70 -18.90
CA GLU A 199 3.68 -0.19 -19.06
C GLU A 199 4.20 0.38 -17.74
N VAL A 200 5.49 0.22 -17.51
CA VAL A 200 6.16 0.67 -16.27
C VAL A 200 7.35 1.54 -16.65
N SER A 201 7.42 2.75 -16.07
CA SER A 201 8.57 3.64 -16.18
C SER A 201 8.85 4.37 -14.88
N LEU A 202 10.07 4.29 -14.37
CA LEU A 202 10.51 5.03 -13.18
C LEU A 202 10.49 6.55 -13.38
N ASP A 203 10.51 7.01 -14.65
CA ASP A 203 10.38 8.42 -14.97
C ASP A 203 9.04 9.01 -14.50
N GLN A 204 8.02 8.18 -14.29
CA GLN A 204 6.74 8.61 -13.74
C GLN A 204 6.92 9.23 -12.35
N THR A 205 7.63 8.54 -11.44
CA THR A 205 7.95 9.11 -10.13
C THR A 205 8.76 10.41 -10.26
N LEU A 206 9.79 10.40 -11.13
CA LEU A 206 10.69 11.55 -11.28
C LEU A 206 9.97 12.79 -11.80
N SER A 207 9.01 12.64 -12.71
CA SER A 207 8.24 13.75 -13.28
C SER A 207 7.40 14.48 -12.24
N LEU A 208 6.96 13.79 -11.18
CA LEU A 208 6.10 14.35 -10.14
C LEU A 208 6.87 14.92 -8.93
N LEU A 209 8.18 14.65 -8.79
CA LEU A 209 8.95 15.06 -7.60
C LEU A 209 8.87 16.55 -7.29
N HIS A 210 8.86 17.39 -8.32
CA HIS A 210 8.80 18.86 -8.15
C HIS A 210 7.51 19.33 -7.47
N ALA A 211 6.41 18.60 -7.67
CA ALA A 211 5.10 18.90 -7.06
C ALA A 211 4.91 18.26 -5.68
N LEU A 212 5.81 17.36 -5.29
CA LEU A 212 5.75 16.61 -4.04
C LEU A 212 6.81 17.06 -3.01
N GLU A 213 7.30 18.28 -3.16
CA GLU A 213 8.27 18.84 -2.21
C GLU A 213 7.72 18.84 -0.78
N GLY A 214 8.54 18.42 0.18
CA GLY A 214 8.17 18.28 1.59
C GLY A 214 7.38 17.02 1.94
N LYS A 215 7.02 16.18 0.97
CA LYS A 215 6.37 14.88 1.18
C LYS A 215 7.40 13.74 1.24
N THR A 216 7.03 12.66 1.91
CA THR A 216 7.76 11.39 1.82
C THR A 216 7.24 10.66 0.58
N VAL A 217 8.03 10.68 -0.50
CA VAL A 217 7.64 10.07 -1.76
C VAL A 217 7.99 8.59 -1.75
N VAL A 218 6.99 7.75 -2.06
CA VAL A 218 7.13 6.31 -2.26
C VAL A 218 7.07 6.02 -3.75
N THR A 219 8.10 5.39 -4.32
CA THR A 219 8.01 4.86 -5.68
C THR A 219 7.43 3.45 -5.65
N GLU A 220 6.37 3.22 -6.43
CA GLU A 220 5.66 1.95 -6.51
C GLU A 220 5.77 1.36 -7.91
N SER A 221 5.95 0.07 -8.01
CA SER A 221 6.19 -0.67 -9.25
C SER A 221 7.53 -0.31 -9.95
N GLY A 222 8.11 -1.26 -10.67
CA GLY A 222 9.25 -1.04 -11.55
C GLY A 222 10.63 -1.22 -10.93
N ILE A 223 10.75 -1.42 -9.63
CA ILE A 223 12.03 -1.74 -9.00
C ILE A 223 12.31 -3.23 -9.19
N THR A 224 13.32 -3.55 -9.98
CA THR A 224 13.69 -4.92 -10.36
C THR A 224 15.06 -5.34 -9.83
N GLY A 225 15.90 -4.36 -9.45
CA GLY A 225 17.24 -4.62 -8.97
C GLY A 225 17.87 -3.44 -8.27
N LYS A 226 19.09 -3.63 -7.77
CA LYS A 226 19.86 -2.64 -7.03
C LYS A 226 20.11 -1.36 -7.83
N ALA A 227 20.35 -1.48 -9.14
CA ALA A 227 20.57 -0.33 -10.01
C ALA A 227 19.37 0.64 -10.05
N ASP A 228 18.13 0.11 -10.01
CA ASP A 228 16.92 0.92 -9.95
C ASP A 228 16.84 1.68 -8.63
N VAL A 229 17.18 1.01 -7.51
CA VAL A 229 17.21 1.63 -6.18
C VAL A 229 18.24 2.76 -6.13
N GLU A 230 19.47 2.51 -6.56
CA GLU A 230 20.54 3.52 -6.62
C GLU A 230 20.18 4.69 -7.53
N PHE A 231 19.56 4.42 -8.68
CA PHE A 231 19.08 5.45 -9.59
C PHE A 231 18.04 6.35 -8.92
N MET A 232 17.03 5.78 -8.27
CA MET A 232 15.98 6.55 -7.59
C MET A 232 16.55 7.32 -6.38
N GLN A 233 17.45 6.71 -5.60
CA GLN A 233 18.11 7.39 -4.49
C GLN A 233 18.94 8.60 -4.94
N SER A 234 19.63 8.49 -6.08
CA SER A 234 20.41 9.60 -6.66
C SER A 234 19.52 10.80 -7.05
N ARG A 235 18.22 10.61 -7.16
CA ARG A 235 17.19 11.61 -7.45
C ARG A 235 16.37 12.04 -6.23
N GLY A 236 16.77 11.59 -5.01
CA GLY A 236 16.15 11.98 -3.76
C GLY A 236 14.95 11.11 -3.34
N VAL A 237 14.69 9.98 -4.02
CA VAL A 237 13.63 9.04 -3.62
C VAL A 237 14.25 7.93 -2.78
N HIS A 238 13.83 7.83 -1.53
CA HIS A 238 14.41 6.91 -0.54
C HIS A 238 13.39 5.93 0.06
N THR A 239 12.14 5.91 -0.46
CA THR A 239 11.10 4.98 -0.01
C THR A 239 10.55 4.20 -1.20
N PHE A 240 10.46 2.88 -1.05
CA PHE A 240 10.15 1.94 -2.11
C PHE A 240 9.04 0.99 -1.67
N LEU A 241 7.98 0.83 -2.49
CA LEU A 241 7.01 -0.24 -2.32
C LEU A 241 7.29 -1.33 -3.35
N ILE A 242 7.73 -2.50 -2.86
CA ILE A 242 8.22 -3.59 -3.72
C ILE A 242 7.50 -4.89 -3.36
N GLY A 243 6.92 -5.54 -4.36
CA GLY A 243 6.22 -6.82 -4.18
C GLY A 243 6.69 -7.90 -5.17
N GLU A 244 6.51 -7.67 -6.48
CA GLU A 244 6.74 -8.71 -7.50
C GLU A 244 8.15 -9.29 -7.43
N THR A 245 9.19 -8.46 -7.33
CA THR A 245 10.59 -8.87 -7.26
C THR A 245 10.82 -9.83 -6.09
N PHE A 246 10.33 -9.47 -4.91
CA PHE A 246 10.50 -10.29 -3.70
C PHE A 246 9.65 -11.56 -3.72
N MET A 247 8.40 -11.47 -4.22
CA MET A 247 7.49 -12.63 -4.25
C MET A 247 7.92 -13.71 -5.24
N ARG A 248 8.70 -13.36 -6.25
CA ARG A 248 9.25 -14.33 -7.23
C ARG A 248 10.52 -15.00 -6.74
N ALA A 249 11.20 -14.45 -5.74
CA ALA A 249 12.43 -15.01 -5.22
C ALA A 249 12.17 -16.29 -4.41
N ASP A 250 13.06 -17.29 -4.57
CA ASP A 250 13.04 -18.49 -3.74
C ASP A 250 13.37 -18.15 -2.29
N ASP A 251 14.38 -17.32 -2.07
CA ASP A 251 14.81 -16.77 -0.78
C ASP A 251 14.49 -15.27 -0.74
N ILE A 252 13.41 -14.92 -0.05
CA ILE A 252 12.95 -13.53 0.08
C ILE A 252 13.96 -12.68 0.87
N GLU A 253 14.50 -13.21 1.96
CA GLU A 253 15.43 -12.47 2.84
C GLU A 253 16.70 -12.12 2.07
N ALA A 254 17.27 -13.09 1.35
CA ALA A 254 18.43 -12.84 0.50
C ALA A 254 18.14 -11.86 -0.64
N GLU A 255 16.93 -11.89 -1.21
CA GLU A 255 16.57 -10.97 -2.31
C GLU A 255 16.43 -9.52 -1.84
N VAL A 256 15.81 -9.29 -0.68
CA VAL A 256 15.77 -7.96 -0.07
C VAL A 256 17.20 -7.45 0.20
N GLY A 257 18.06 -8.28 0.79
CA GLY A 257 19.45 -7.92 1.09
C GLY A 257 20.32 -7.62 -0.15
N LYS A 258 19.94 -8.10 -1.34
CA LYS A 258 20.65 -7.75 -2.59
C LYS A 258 20.31 -6.33 -3.08
N LEU A 259 19.11 -5.84 -2.76
CA LEU A 259 18.64 -4.54 -3.22
C LEU A 259 19.09 -3.41 -2.30
N PHE A 260 19.29 -3.71 -1.02
CA PHE A 260 19.55 -2.78 0.07
C PHE A 260 20.73 -3.24 0.94
#